data_6fae0908e002513719cd452549072cce
#
_entry.id   6fae0908e002513719cd452549072cce
#
_cell.length_a   1.000
_cell.length_b   1.000
_cell.length_c   1.000
_cell.angle_alpha   90.00
_cell.angle_beta   90.00
_cell.angle_gamma   90.00
#
_symmetry.space_group_name_H-M   'P 1'
#
loop_
_entity.id
_entity.type
_entity.pdbx_description
1 polymer ?
#
loop_
_entity_poly.entity_id
_entity_poly.type
_entity_poly.pdbx_seq_one_letter_code
_entity_poly.pdbx_strand_id
1 'polypeptide(L)'
;MVTVEKALELYGPPVYVRKEIVHNKHVVTTLQKRGAIFVDETQEVPEGATVIFSAHGVAPVVHDEARALSLKTIDATCPLVTKVHREAVRFADEEYDILLIGHEGHEEVVGTAGEAPDHVTLVDGPDDVDNVTVRDPSKVVWLSQTTLSVDETMETVNRLREKFPLLQDPPSDDICYATQNRQLAVKQMAPDTDLMIVVGSRNSSNSVRLVEVALEHGARAGYLVDYADEIDPSWLDGVGTVGVTSGASVPEVLVRDVLAFLAARGYEDVQPVVAAEESVLFSLPHELNRDLKAKSGIEAPKLRYDMESLH
;
A
#
# COMPACT_ATOMS: atom_id res chain seq x y z
N MET A 1 -10.58 -0.38 -3.88
CA MET A 1 -11.90 -0.96 -3.62
C MET A 1 -13.00 -0.28 -4.43
N VAL A 2 -13.30 1.00 -4.22
CA VAL A 2 -14.37 1.73 -4.94
C VAL A 2 -14.25 1.64 -6.47
N THR A 3 -13.03 1.64 -7.02
CA THR A 3 -12.80 1.46 -8.47
C THR A 3 -13.41 0.15 -8.99
N VAL A 4 -13.16 -0.97 -8.29
CA VAL A 4 -13.69 -2.29 -8.70
C VAL A 4 -15.22 -2.33 -8.56
N GLU A 5 -15.75 -1.77 -7.47
CA GLU A 5 -17.21 -1.68 -7.26
C GLU A 5 -17.89 -0.88 -8.37
N LYS A 6 -17.35 0.30 -8.69
CA LYS A 6 -17.89 1.12 -9.78
C LYS A 6 -17.74 0.47 -11.16
N ALA A 7 -16.67 -0.27 -11.39
CA ALA A 7 -16.53 -1.05 -12.62
C ALA A 7 -17.57 -2.18 -12.71
N LEU A 8 -17.81 -2.92 -11.63
CA LEU A 8 -18.88 -3.93 -11.58
C LEU A 8 -20.29 -3.33 -11.79
N GLU A 9 -20.56 -2.16 -11.21
CA GLU A 9 -21.83 -1.45 -11.42
C GLU A 9 -22.00 -0.95 -12.87
N LEU A 10 -20.91 -0.54 -13.50
CA LEU A 10 -20.93 0.05 -14.84
C LEU A 10 -20.97 -0.99 -15.95
N TYR A 11 -20.14 -2.01 -15.86
CA TYR A 11 -19.92 -3.00 -16.92
C TYR A 11 -20.64 -4.33 -16.66
N GLY A 12 -21.01 -4.59 -15.40
CA GLY A 12 -21.52 -5.89 -14.96
C GLY A 12 -20.40 -6.91 -14.75
N PRO A 13 -20.67 -7.98 -14.00
CA PRO A 13 -19.71 -9.08 -13.83
C PRO A 13 -19.58 -9.94 -15.10
N PRO A 14 -18.44 -10.58 -15.35
CA PRO A 14 -17.23 -10.48 -14.53
C PRO A 14 -16.38 -9.23 -14.86
N VAL A 15 -15.69 -8.70 -13.84
CA VAL A 15 -14.59 -7.76 -13.98
C VAL A 15 -13.35 -8.42 -13.43
N TYR A 16 -12.29 -8.45 -14.21
CA TYR A 16 -11.02 -9.05 -13.79
C TYR A 16 -10.17 -8.05 -13.04
N VAL A 17 -9.41 -8.52 -12.07
CA VAL A 17 -8.45 -7.71 -11.29
C VAL A 17 -7.13 -8.45 -11.29
N ARG A 18 -6.07 -7.81 -11.82
CA ARG A 18 -4.73 -8.40 -11.80
C ARG A 18 -4.13 -8.21 -10.43
N LYS A 19 -3.71 -9.33 -9.82
CA LYS A 19 -3.28 -9.41 -8.42
C LYS A 19 -4.40 -8.96 -7.47
N GLU A 20 -4.10 -8.73 -6.21
CA GLU A 20 -5.05 -8.15 -5.27
C GLU A 20 -5.17 -6.64 -5.49
N ILE A 21 -6.38 -6.08 -5.52
CA ILE A 21 -6.57 -4.63 -5.70
C ILE A 21 -5.87 -3.82 -4.61
N VAL A 22 -5.85 -4.37 -3.40
CA VAL A 22 -5.08 -3.98 -2.22
C VAL A 22 -4.86 -5.24 -1.39
N HIS A 23 -3.80 -5.31 -0.61
CA HIS A 23 -3.50 -6.45 0.26
C HIS A 23 -4.42 -6.46 1.49
N ASN A 24 -5.64 -6.95 1.29
CA ASN A 24 -6.63 -7.13 2.34
C ASN A 24 -7.61 -8.26 1.98
N LYS A 25 -7.59 -9.33 2.78
CA LYS A 25 -8.40 -10.54 2.57
C LYS A 25 -9.90 -10.28 2.54
N HIS A 26 -10.39 -9.39 3.42
CA HIS A 26 -11.81 -9.03 3.47
C HIS A 26 -12.25 -8.30 2.19
N VAL A 27 -11.45 -7.34 1.71
CA VAL A 27 -11.71 -6.59 0.48
C VAL A 27 -11.77 -7.54 -0.71
N VAL A 28 -10.75 -8.40 -0.87
CA VAL A 28 -10.69 -9.39 -1.97
C VAL A 28 -11.91 -10.30 -1.94
N THR A 29 -12.22 -10.90 -0.78
CA THR A 29 -13.37 -11.81 -0.62
C THR A 29 -14.71 -11.11 -0.91
N THR A 30 -14.87 -9.87 -0.46
CA THR A 30 -16.09 -9.09 -0.67
C THR A 30 -16.30 -8.78 -2.16
N LEU A 31 -15.24 -8.38 -2.86
CA LEU A 31 -15.30 -8.09 -4.29
C LEU A 31 -15.53 -9.36 -5.14
N GLN A 32 -14.93 -10.50 -4.75
CA GLN A 32 -15.19 -11.81 -5.38
C GLN A 32 -16.68 -12.18 -5.30
N LYS A 33 -17.31 -12.02 -4.13
CA LYS A 33 -18.75 -12.27 -3.95
C LYS A 33 -19.63 -11.39 -4.84
N ARG A 34 -19.13 -10.22 -5.25
CA ARG A 34 -19.82 -9.28 -6.16
C ARG A 34 -19.53 -9.53 -7.64
N GLY A 35 -18.67 -10.51 -7.96
CA GLY A 35 -18.36 -10.93 -9.34
C GLY A 35 -17.04 -10.41 -9.89
N ALA A 36 -16.13 -9.91 -9.06
CA ALA A 36 -14.75 -9.70 -9.45
C ALA A 36 -14.01 -11.03 -9.51
N ILE A 37 -13.15 -11.19 -10.52
CA ILE A 37 -12.28 -12.36 -10.69
C ILE A 37 -10.84 -11.88 -10.57
N PHE A 38 -10.15 -12.34 -9.51
CA PHE A 38 -8.75 -12.04 -9.32
C PHE A 38 -7.90 -13.04 -10.08
N VAL A 39 -6.92 -12.54 -10.82
CA VAL A 39 -5.98 -13.31 -11.63
C VAL A 39 -4.55 -12.89 -11.29
N ASP A 40 -3.61 -13.81 -11.45
CA ASP A 40 -2.21 -13.49 -11.22
C ASP A 40 -1.59 -12.79 -12.42
N GLU A 41 -1.89 -13.24 -13.62
CA GLU A 41 -1.28 -12.71 -14.83
C GLU A 41 -2.33 -12.26 -15.86
N THR A 42 -1.92 -11.32 -16.70
CA THR A 42 -2.80 -10.71 -17.72
C THR A 42 -3.30 -11.74 -18.73
N GLN A 43 -2.51 -12.78 -18.99
CA GLN A 43 -2.84 -13.86 -19.92
C GLN A 43 -3.99 -14.77 -19.45
N GLU A 44 -4.35 -14.71 -18.17
CA GLU A 44 -5.51 -15.43 -17.63
C GLU A 44 -6.84 -14.73 -17.93
N VAL A 45 -6.76 -13.47 -18.39
CA VAL A 45 -7.94 -12.67 -18.72
C VAL A 45 -8.41 -12.98 -20.14
N PRO A 46 -9.69 -13.30 -20.37
CA PRO A 46 -10.21 -13.54 -21.72
C PRO A 46 -10.04 -12.28 -22.61
N GLU A 47 -9.71 -12.50 -23.88
CA GLU A 47 -9.56 -11.44 -24.87
C GLU A 47 -10.77 -10.50 -24.88
N GLY A 48 -10.51 -9.20 -24.90
CA GLY A 48 -11.53 -8.14 -24.93
C GLY A 48 -12.26 -7.90 -23.59
N ALA A 49 -11.95 -8.66 -22.53
CA ALA A 49 -12.57 -8.47 -21.22
C ALA A 49 -12.04 -7.21 -20.51
N THR A 50 -12.74 -6.78 -19.45
CA THR A 50 -12.33 -5.65 -18.62
C THR A 50 -11.40 -6.15 -17.52
N VAL A 51 -10.20 -5.55 -17.42
CA VAL A 51 -9.22 -5.81 -16.36
C VAL A 51 -8.87 -4.52 -15.62
N ILE A 52 -8.71 -4.63 -14.30
CA ILE A 52 -8.26 -3.55 -13.42
C ILE A 52 -6.85 -3.90 -12.94
N PHE A 53 -5.91 -2.97 -13.08
CA PHE A 53 -4.60 -3.06 -12.45
C PHE A 53 -4.67 -2.56 -11.01
N SER A 54 -3.93 -3.22 -10.12
CA SER A 54 -3.98 -2.97 -8.69
C SER A 54 -3.44 -1.59 -8.29
N ALA A 55 -3.67 -1.21 -7.04
CA ALA A 55 -3.16 0.05 -6.49
C ALA A 55 -1.61 0.10 -6.41
N HIS A 56 -0.95 -1.04 -6.46
CA HIS A 56 0.51 -1.18 -6.37
C HIS A 56 1.26 -0.77 -7.65
N GLY A 57 0.54 -0.55 -8.75
CA GLY A 57 1.14 -0.28 -10.04
C GLY A 57 1.58 -1.54 -10.79
N VAL A 58 1.91 -1.38 -12.05
CA VAL A 58 2.41 -2.46 -12.90
C VAL A 58 3.51 -1.95 -13.81
N ALA A 59 4.45 -2.82 -14.18
CA ALA A 59 5.48 -2.50 -15.16
C ALA A 59 4.87 -2.23 -16.55
N PRO A 60 5.52 -1.44 -17.41
CA PRO A 60 5.05 -1.14 -18.78
C PRO A 60 4.73 -2.39 -19.61
N VAL A 61 5.48 -3.47 -19.44
CA VAL A 61 5.25 -4.75 -20.14
C VAL A 61 3.84 -5.29 -19.92
N VAL A 62 3.26 -5.09 -18.73
CA VAL A 62 1.88 -5.56 -18.41
C VAL A 62 0.84 -4.77 -19.21
N HIS A 63 1.07 -3.48 -19.45
CA HIS A 63 0.23 -2.67 -20.35
C HIS A 63 0.32 -3.14 -21.80
N ASP A 64 1.51 -3.56 -22.25
CA ASP A 64 1.73 -4.10 -23.59
C ASP A 64 1.01 -5.44 -23.78
N GLU A 65 1.11 -6.33 -22.80
CA GLU A 65 0.38 -7.60 -22.77
C GLU A 65 -1.15 -7.39 -22.83
N ALA A 66 -1.67 -6.48 -22.01
CA ALA A 66 -3.09 -6.17 -22.00
C ALA A 66 -3.56 -5.61 -23.37
N ARG A 67 -2.74 -4.78 -24.02
CA ARG A 67 -3.01 -4.28 -25.36
C ARG A 67 -3.00 -5.39 -26.41
N ALA A 68 -2.05 -6.32 -26.33
CA ALA A 68 -1.97 -7.46 -27.23
C ALA A 68 -3.20 -8.39 -27.14
N LEU A 69 -3.79 -8.51 -25.94
CA LEU A 69 -5.04 -9.25 -25.68
C LEU A 69 -6.31 -8.41 -25.90
N SER A 70 -6.20 -7.19 -26.44
CA SER A 70 -7.32 -6.27 -26.65
C SER A 70 -8.16 -6.01 -25.39
N LEU A 71 -7.56 -6.08 -24.19
CA LEU A 71 -8.26 -5.90 -22.94
C LEU A 71 -8.71 -4.45 -22.75
N LYS A 72 -9.87 -4.27 -22.13
CA LYS A 72 -10.31 -2.98 -21.63
C LYS A 72 -9.67 -2.76 -20.26
N THR A 73 -8.61 -1.94 -20.22
CA THR A 73 -7.85 -1.69 -19.00
C THR A 73 -8.42 -0.52 -18.19
N ILE A 74 -8.40 -0.66 -16.87
CA ILE A 74 -8.64 0.41 -15.89
C ILE A 74 -7.43 0.40 -14.96
N ASP A 75 -6.65 1.45 -15.00
CA ASP A 75 -5.48 1.57 -14.15
C ASP A 75 -5.86 2.20 -12.80
N ALA A 76 -5.88 1.37 -11.74
CA ALA A 76 -6.19 1.81 -10.38
C ALA A 76 -4.92 2.06 -9.54
N THR A 77 -3.77 2.21 -10.19
CA THR A 77 -2.51 2.56 -9.51
C THR A 77 -2.69 3.80 -8.63
N CYS A 78 -2.24 3.71 -7.40
CA CYS A 78 -2.27 4.83 -6.47
C CYS A 78 -1.46 6.01 -7.04
N PRO A 79 -1.98 7.25 -7.02
CA PRO A 79 -1.23 8.41 -7.53
C PRO A 79 0.14 8.60 -6.87
N LEU A 80 0.32 8.13 -5.64
CA LEU A 80 1.61 8.20 -4.94
C LEU A 80 2.60 7.17 -5.50
N VAL A 81 2.15 5.98 -5.89
CA VAL A 81 2.95 4.99 -6.62
C VAL A 81 3.27 5.51 -8.03
N THR A 82 2.28 6.08 -8.73
CA THR A 82 2.50 6.70 -10.05
C THR A 82 3.57 7.79 -10.00
N LYS A 83 3.67 8.53 -8.87
CA LYS A 83 4.74 9.52 -8.66
C LYS A 83 6.11 8.83 -8.71
N VAL A 84 6.31 7.76 -7.95
CA VAL A 84 7.59 7.03 -7.90
C VAL A 84 7.96 6.45 -9.28
N HIS A 85 6.98 5.86 -9.99
CA HIS A 85 7.18 5.40 -11.37
C HIS A 85 7.68 6.51 -12.29
N ARG A 86 7.06 7.70 -12.25
CA ARG A 86 7.48 8.85 -13.07
C ARG A 86 8.86 9.36 -12.70
N GLU A 87 9.23 9.31 -11.44
CA GLU A 87 10.57 9.67 -10.99
C GLU A 87 11.60 8.66 -11.47
N ALA A 88 11.29 7.36 -11.44
CA ALA A 88 12.17 6.33 -12.01
C ALA A 88 12.44 6.56 -13.49
N VAL A 89 11.39 6.82 -14.29
CA VAL A 89 11.55 7.15 -15.72
C VAL A 89 12.41 8.41 -15.91
N ARG A 90 12.10 9.49 -15.18
CA ARG A 90 12.81 10.75 -15.30
C ARG A 90 14.30 10.62 -14.98
N PHE A 91 14.64 9.95 -13.87
CA PHE A 91 16.04 9.76 -13.47
C PHE A 91 16.78 8.82 -14.41
N ALA A 92 16.11 7.82 -14.97
CA ALA A 92 16.69 6.97 -16.01
C ALA A 92 16.99 7.76 -17.32
N ASP A 93 16.08 8.64 -17.75
CA ASP A 93 16.29 9.54 -18.91
C ASP A 93 17.48 10.50 -18.69
N GLU A 94 17.76 10.84 -17.42
CA GLU A 94 18.91 11.66 -17.02
C GLU A 94 20.19 10.82 -16.75
N GLU A 95 20.17 9.51 -17.05
CA GLU A 95 21.28 8.57 -16.88
C GLU A 95 21.73 8.39 -15.42
N TYR A 96 20.81 8.45 -14.46
CA TYR A 96 21.08 8.13 -13.05
C TYR A 96 21.04 6.62 -12.80
N ASP A 97 21.85 6.16 -11.86
CA ASP A 97 21.61 4.89 -11.17
C ASP A 97 20.57 5.12 -10.06
N ILE A 98 19.51 4.33 -10.07
CA ILE A 98 18.37 4.45 -9.16
C ILE A 98 18.45 3.33 -8.14
N LEU A 99 18.67 3.67 -6.87
CA LEU A 99 18.66 2.74 -5.77
C LEU A 99 17.24 2.67 -5.19
N LEU A 100 16.49 1.64 -5.57
CA LEU A 100 15.11 1.46 -5.12
C LEU A 100 15.10 0.69 -3.79
N ILE A 101 14.79 1.39 -2.70
CA ILE A 101 14.64 0.77 -1.37
C ILE A 101 13.27 0.10 -1.32
N GLY A 102 13.24 -1.22 -1.05
CA GLY A 102 11.98 -1.98 -1.03
C GLY A 102 12.22 -3.47 -0.91
N HIS A 103 11.15 -4.22 -0.70
CA HIS A 103 11.21 -5.66 -0.51
C HIS A 103 11.19 -6.42 -1.84
N GLU A 104 12.09 -7.37 -1.99
CA GLU A 104 12.16 -8.23 -3.16
C GLU A 104 10.81 -8.96 -3.38
N GLY A 105 10.34 -8.96 -4.63
CA GLY A 105 9.09 -9.61 -5.02
C GLY A 105 7.81 -8.84 -4.68
N HIS A 106 7.88 -7.71 -3.98
CA HIS A 106 6.70 -6.87 -3.76
C HIS A 106 6.22 -6.25 -5.09
N GLU A 107 4.90 -6.28 -5.35
CA GLU A 107 4.32 -5.84 -6.63
C GLU A 107 4.69 -4.39 -6.99
N GLU A 108 4.71 -3.49 -6.01
CA GLU A 108 5.09 -2.08 -6.20
C GLU A 108 6.56 -1.96 -6.63
N VAL A 109 7.45 -2.76 -6.03
CA VAL A 109 8.88 -2.80 -6.38
C VAL A 109 9.06 -3.33 -7.80
N VAL A 110 8.39 -4.42 -8.14
CA VAL A 110 8.41 -5.00 -9.49
C VAL A 110 7.89 -4.00 -10.54
N GLY A 111 6.80 -3.29 -10.20
CA GLY A 111 6.22 -2.25 -11.06
C GLY A 111 7.20 -1.10 -11.31
N THR A 112 7.75 -0.52 -10.25
CA THR A 112 8.69 0.60 -10.33
C THR A 112 10.00 0.22 -11.02
N ALA A 113 10.58 -0.94 -10.68
CA ALA A 113 11.80 -1.42 -11.33
C ALA A 113 11.59 -1.69 -12.83
N GLY A 114 10.40 -2.13 -13.21
CA GLY A 114 10.03 -2.34 -14.61
C GLY A 114 9.94 -1.09 -15.46
N GLU A 115 9.82 0.10 -14.85
CA GLU A 115 9.84 1.38 -15.58
C GLU A 115 11.23 1.69 -16.16
N ALA A 116 12.30 1.28 -15.48
CA ALA A 116 13.68 1.57 -15.88
C ALA A 116 14.62 0.41 -15.49
N PRO A 117 14.44 -0.80 -16.04
CA PRO A 117 15.13 -2.01 -15.57
C PRO A 117 16.66 -1.94 -15.67
N ASP A 118 17.20 -1.17 -16.63
CA ASP A 118 18.65 -1.02 -16.82
C ASP A 118 19.27 0.00 -15.86
N HIS A 119 18.46 0.75 -15.12
CA HIS A 119 18.89 1.83 -14.21
C HIS A 119 18.59 1.54 -12.75
N VAL A 120 17.67 0.62 -12.45
CA VAL A 120 17.21 0.34 -11.09
C VAL A 120 18.00 -0.81 -10.46
N THR A 121 18.52 -0.55 -9.27
CA THR A 121 19.09 -1.56 -8.36
C THR A 121 18.25 -1.61 -7.10
N LEU A 122 17.72 -2.79 -6.76
CA LEU A 122 16.97 -3.00 -5.52
C LEU A 122 17.92 -2.99 -4.31
N VAL A 123 17.47 -2.37 -3.22
CA VAL A 123 18.13 -2.35 -1.92
C VAL A 123 17.10 -2.78 -0.87
N ASP A 124 17.21 -4.01 -0.38
CA ASP A 124 16.25 -4.60 0.57
C ASP A 124 16.67 -4.34 2.04
N GLY A 125 16.91 -3.07 2.34
CA GLY A 125 17.23 -2.63 3.69
C GLY A 125 18.71 -2.26 3.93
N PRO A 126 19.06 -1.89 5.18
CA PRO A 126 20.38 -1.33 5.50
C PRO A 126 21.54 -2.34 5.33
N ASP A 127 21.28 -3.63 5.51
CA ASP A 127 22.32 -4.66 5.43
C ASP A 127 22.73 -4.99 3.99
N ASP A 128 21.91 -4.62 3.01
CA ASP A 128 22.18 -4.83 1.59
C ASP A 128 23.06 -3.73 0.98
N VAL A 129 23.22 -2.61 1.65
CA VAL A 129 23.95 -1.43 1.16
C VAL A 129 25.39 -1.76 0.76
N ASP A 130 26.07 -2.64 1.49
CA ASP A 130 27.46 -3.01 1.21
C ASP A 130 27.62 -3.69 -0.17
N ASN A 131 26.57 -4.37 -0.63
CA ASN A 131 26.54 -5.10 -1.90
C ASN A 131 26.22 -4.22 -3.11
N VAL A 132 25.69 -3.01 -2.89
CA VAL A 132 25.25 -2.10 -3.98
C VAL A 132 26.44 -1.62 -4.78
N THR A 133 26.35 -1.70 -6.09
CA THR A 133 27.28 -1.13 -7.06
C THR A 133 26.57 -0.21 -8.03
N VAL A 134 27.23 0.86 -8.47
CA VAL A 134 26.68 1.84 -9.40
C VAL A 134 27.66 2.08 -10.56
N ARG A 135 27.14 2.53 -11.70
CA ARG A 135 27.95 2.85 -12.89
C ARG A 135 28.71 4.16 -12.70
N ASP A 136 28.04 5.19 -12.16
CA ASP A 136 28.58 6.52 -11.91
C ASP A 136 28.20 7.02 -10.52
N PRO A 137 29.13 7.01 -9.55
CA PRO A 137 28.85 7.50 -8.19
C PRO A 137 28.46 8.98 -8.09
N SER A 138 28.63 9.76 -9.16
CA SER A 138 28.19 11.16 -9.22
C SER A 138 26.75 11.33 -9.66
N LYS A 139 26.12 10.27 -10.17
CA LYS A 139 24.74 10.24 -10.69
C LYS A 139 23.94 9.11 -10.04
N VAL A 140 23.73 9.21 -8.74
CA VAL A 140 22.97 8.22 -7.96
C VAL A 140 21.82 8.91 -7.26
N VAL A 141 20.64 8.30 -7.31
CA VAL A 141 19.43 8.74 -6.60
C VAL A 141 18.81 7.55 -5.89
N TRP A 142 18.19 7.79 -4.75
CA TRP A 142 17.35 6.77 -4.11
C TRP A 142 15.86 7.06 -4.33
N LEU A 143 15.09 6.01 -4.48
CA LEU A 143 13.63 6.01 -4.43
C LEU A 143 13.18 4.92 -3.45
N SER A 144 11.93 4.92 -3.02
CA SER A 144 11.46 3.88 -2.11
C SER A 144 10.05 3.38 -2.44
N GLN A 145 9.78 2.15 -2.00
CA GLN A 145 8.44 1.61 -1.88
C GLN A 145 7.62 2.46 -0.91
N THR A 146 6.34 2.72 -1.21
CA THR A 146 5.52 3.69 -0.47
C THR A 146 5.07 3.22 0.91
N THR A 147 5.28 1.95 1.27
CA THR A 147 4.74 1.30 2.48
C THR A 147 5.80 0.84 3.48
N LEU A 148 7.03 1.30 3.34
CA LEU A 148 8.16 0.94 4.23
C LEU A 148 8.06 1.61 5.61
N SER A 149 8.88 1.13 6.55
CA SER A 149 9.20 1.85 7.78
C SER A 149 9.97 3.14 7.44
N VAL A 150 9.53 4.25 8.00
CA VAL A 150 10.24 5.53 7.83
C VAL A 150 11.64 5.46 8.42
N ASP A 151 11.78 4.88 9.61
CA ASP A 151 13.06 4.82 10.34
C ASP A 151 14.06 3.91 9.62
N GLU A 152 13.63 2.72 9.21
CA GLU A 152 14.48 1.76 8.48
C GLU A 152 14.89 2.32 7.10
N THR A 153 13.97 2.98 6.41
CA THR A 153 14.29 3.63 5.13
C THR A 153 15.35 4.71 5.34
N MET A 154 15.22 5.54 6.38
CA MET A 154 16.20 6.59 6.68
C MET A 154 17.54 6.03 7.15
N GLU A 155 17.56 4.89 7.86
CA GLU A 155 18.80 4.18 8.17
C GLU A 155 19.50 3.72 6.89
N THR A 156 18.75 3.08 5.99
CA THR A 156 19.27 2.64 4.67
C THR A 156 19.83 3.83 3.88
N VAL A 157 19.08 4.92 3.79
CA VAL A 157 19.50 6.15 3.09
C VAL A 157 20.78 6.73 3.70
N ASN A 158 20.90 6.76 5.03
CA ASN A 158 22.11 7.27 5.69
C ASN A 158 23.33 6.41 5.37
N ARG A 159 23.22 5.08 5.40
CA ARG A 159 24.31 4.17 4.97
C ARG A 159 24.65 4.34 3.48
N LEU A 160 23.64 4.54 2.62
CA LEU A 160 23.86 4.84 1.21
C LEU A 160 24.61 6.17 1.02
N ARG A 161 24.29 7.21 1.79
CA ARG A 161 25.01 8.52 1.74
C ARG A 161 26.46 8.39 2.18
N GLU A 162 26.76 7.54 3.16
CA GLU A 162 28.15 7.25 3.55
C GLU A 162 28.92 6.60 2.39
N LYS A 163 28.29 5.67 1.67
CA LYS A 163 28.88 4.97 0.52
C LYS A 163 28.93 5.83 -0.74
N PHE A 164 27.89 6.62 -0.99
CA PHE A 164 27.73 7.50 -2.15
C PHE A 164 27.48 8.95 -1.70
N PRO A 165 28.55 9.73 -1.43
CA PRO A 165 28.39 11.08 -0.87
C PRO A 165 27.63 12.09 -1.74
N LEU A 166 27.42 11.79 -3.03
CA LEU A 166 26.65 12.60 -3.98
C LEU A 166 25.24 12.04 -4.22
N LEU A 167 24.79 11.07 -3.39
CA LEU A 167 23.46 10.51 -3.46
C LEU A 167 22.39 11.62 -3.41
N GLN A 168 21.51 11.63 -4.41
CA GLN A 168 20.40 12.58 -4.47
C GLN A 168 19.15 12.04 -3.79
N ASP A 169 18.38 12.95 -3.22
CA ASP A 169 17.08 12.66 -2.65
C ASP A 169 15.98 12.78 -3.73
N PRO A 170 14.87 12.02 -3.61
CA PRO A 170 13.69 12.28 -4.42
C PRO A 170 13.15 13.69 -4.15
N PRO A 171 12.44 14.32 -5.11
CA PRO A 171 11.92 15.69 -4.97
C PRO A 171 10.94 15.87 -3.80
N SER A 172 10.32 14.81 -3.35
CA SER A 172 9.45 14.74 -2.17
C SER A 172 9.42 13.30 -1.64
N ASP A 173 8.93 13.12 -0.41
CA ASP A 173 8.85 11.81 0.23
C ASP A 173 8.12 10.78 -0.66
N ASP A 174 8.69 9.58 -0.76
CA ASP A 174 8.07 8.45 -1.46
C ASP A 174 7.16 7.65 -0.54
N ILE A 175 7.51 7.51 0.75
CA ILE A 175 6.63 6.84 1.72
C ILE A 175 5.34 7.63 1.82
N CYS A 176 4.20 6.97 1.57
CA CYS A 176 2.93 7.65 1.48
C CYS A 176 2.49 8.23 2.84
N TYR A 177 1.79 9.37 2.79
CA TYR A 177 1.29 10.05 3.99
C TYR A 177 0.44 9.12 4.89
N ALA A 178 -0.36 8.22 4.29
CA ALA A 178 -1.18 7.30 5.04
C ALA A 178 -0.33 6.27 5.83
N THR A 179 0.82 5.87 5.30
CA THR A 179 1.79 5.03 6.00
C THR A 179 2.49 5.83 7.10
N GLN A 180 2.99 7.03 6.78
CA GLN A 180 3.69 7.89 7.74
C GLN A 180 2.80 8.25 8.94
N ASN A 181 1.55 8.68 8.69
CA ASN A 181 0.61 9.08 9.74
C ASN A 181 0.28 7.91 10.69
N ARG A 182 0.10 6.70 10.13
CA ARG A 182 -0.16 5.50 10.96
C ARG A 182 1.04 5.11 11.80
N GLN A 183 2.24 5.15 11.23
CA GLN A 183 3.47 4.89 11.99
C GLN A 183 3.66 5.95 13.09
N LEU A 184 3.39 7.21 12.81
CA LEU A 184 3.46 8.29 13.81
C LEU A 184 2.47 8.04 14.97
N ALA A 185 1.22 7.68 14.65
CA ALA A 185 0.23 7.35 15.67
C ALA A 185 0.66 6.14 16.52
N VAL A 186 1.17 5.08 15.89
CA VAL A 186 1.69 3.91 16.59
C VAL A 186 2.86 4.26 17.51
N LYS A 187 3.82 5.08 17.05
CA LYS A 187 4.94 5.56 17.87
C LYS A 187 4.49 6.35 19.09
N GLN A 188 3.40 7.13 18.97
CA GLN A 188 2.82 7.86 20.10
C GLN A 188 2.13 6.94 21.12
N MET A 189 1.48 5.87 20.65
CA MET A 189 0.76 4.93 21.53
C MET A 189 1.66 3.87 22.18
N ALA A 190 2.67 3.41 21.46
CA ALA A 190 3.46 2.22 21.83
C ALA A 190 4.07 2.26 23.23
N PRO A 191 4.64 3.38 23.72
CA PRO A 191 5.25 3.44 25.06
C PRO A 191 4.28 3.13 26.21
N ASP A 192 2.99 3.44 26.03
CA ASP A 192 1.95 3.27 27.04
C ASP A 192 1.04 2.05 26.75
N THR A 193 1.44 1.18 25.82
CA THR A 193 0.65 0.05 25.33
C THR A 193 1.26 -1.29 25.77
N ASP A 194 0.48 -2.11 26.49
CA ASP A 194 0.88 -3.47 26.84
C ASP A 194 0.75 -4.43 25.64
N LEU A 195 -0.33 -4.26 24.85
CA LEU A 195 -0.63 -5.08 23.69
C LEU A 195 -1.07 -4.19 22.51
N MET A 196 -0.36 -4.24 21.39
CA MET A 196 -0.78 -3.62 20.14
C MET A 196 -1.48 -4.64 19.23
N ILE A 197 -2.71 -4.36 18.84
CA ILE A 197 -3.45 -5.13 17.83
C ILE A 197 -3.47 -4.31 16.54
N VAL A 198 -2.88 -4.86 15.49
CA VAL A 198 -2.91 -4.30 14.16
C VAL A 198 -3.92 -5.07 13.33
N VAL A 199 -4.95 -4.38 12.84
CA VAL A 199 -5.91 -4.99 11.92
C VAL A 199 -5.34 -4.90 10.51
N GLY A 200 -5.21 -6.04 9.82
CA GLY A 200 -4.64 -6.11 8.49
C GLY A 200 -4.21 -7.50 8.08
N SER A 201 -3.86 -7.67 6.83
CA SER A 201 -3.46 -8.96 6.27
C SER A 201 -1.94 -9.15 6.28
N ARG A 202 -1.48 -10.39 6.42
CA ARG A 202 -0.05 -10.74 6.51
C ARG A 202 0.76 -10.42 5.26
N ASN A 203 0.11 -10.35 4.10
CA ASN A 203 0.72 -9.93 2.83
C ASN A 203 0.71 -8.41 2.61
N SER A 204 0.18 -7.64 3.56
CA SER A 204 0.22 -6.17 3.54
C SER A 204 1.48 -5.65 4.21
N SER A 205 2.46 -5.18 3.44
CA SER A 205 3.69 -4.57 3.95
C SER A 205 3.39 -3.48 4.99
N ASN A 206 2.47 -2.56 4.69
CA ASN A 206 2.07 -1.52 5.64
C ASN A 206 1.57 -2.08 6.97
N SER A 207 0.74 -3.16 6.95
CA SER A 207 0.18 -3.73 8.18
C SER A 207 1.23 -4.45 9.03
N VAL A 208 2.13 -5.20 8.38
CA VAL A 208 3.25 -5.88 9.06
C VAL A 208 4.16 -4.87 9.72
N ARG A 209 4.52 -3.80 9.01
CA ARG A 209 5.39 -2.72 9.53
C ARG A 209 4.80 -2.02 10.75
N LEU A 210 3.49 -1.87 10.88
CA LEU A 210 2.88 -1.27 12.07
C LEU A 210 3.08 -2.13 13.33
N VAL A 211 3.13 -3.46 13.20
CA VAL A 211 3.47 -4.36 14.34
C VAL A 211 4.92 -4.15 14.76
N GLU A 212 5.83 -4.12 13.79
CA GLU A 212 7.26 -3.93 14.04
C GLU A 212 7.54 -2.57 14.68
N VAL A 213 7.01 -1.49 14.13
CA VAL A 213 7.10 -0.14 14.70
C VAL A 213 6.54 -0.08 16.13
N ALA A 214 5.45 -0.78 16.43
CA ALA A 214 4.91 -0.82 17.78
C ALA A 214 5.88 -1.47 18.77
N LEU A 215 6.47 -2.60 18.40
CA LEU A 215 7.43 -3.32 19.24
C LEU A 215 8.74 -2.53 19.43
N GLU A 216 9.26 -1.93 18.37
CA GLU A 216 10.47 -1.10 18.40
C GLU A 216 10.33 0.14 19.29
N HIS A 217 9.09 0.67 19.40
CA HIS A 217 8.81 1.89 20.16
C HIS A 217 8.18 1.64 21.53
N GLY A 218 8.20 0.40 22.03
CA GLY A 218 7.94 0.10 23.43
C GLY A 218 6.66 -0.66 23.77
N ALA A 219 5.83 -1.02 22.79
CA ALA A 219 4.74 -1.95 23.04
C ALA A 219 5.31 -3.31 23.50
N ARG A 220 4.74 -3.90 24.55
CA ARG A 220 5.26 -5.15 25.12
C ARG A 220 4.96 -6.37 24.26
N ALA A 221 3.84 -6.33 23.51
CA ALA A 221 3.43 -7.34 22.55
C ALA A 221 2.71 -6.67 21.37
N GLY A 222 2.77 -7.31 20.19
CA GLY A 222 2.10 -6.84 18.98
C GLY A 222 1.64 -8.01 18.14
N TYR A 223 0.39 -7.97 17.67
CA TYR A 223 -0.18 -9.01 16.81
C TYR A 223 -0.93 -8.40 15.63
N LEU A 224 -0.84 -9.09 14.49
CA LEU A 224 -1.55 -8.78 13.27
C LEU A 224 -2.71 -9.75 13.09
N VAL A 225 -3.92 -9.23 12.88
CA VAL A 225 -5.14 -10.02 12.68
C VAL A 225 -5.92 -9.50 11.47
N ASP A 226 -6.47 -10.40 10.66
CA ASP A 226 -7.42 -10.04 9.61
C ASP A 226 -8.81 -9.73 10.19
N TYR A 227 -9.21 -10.47 11.23
CA TYR A 227 -10.54 -10.40 11.85
C TYR A 227 -10.48 -10.48 13.38
N ALA A 228 -11.52 -9.97 14.03
CA ALA A 228 -11.62 -9.96 15.49
C ALA A 228 -11.63 -11.37 16.13
N ASP A 229 -12.11 -12.38 15.42
CA ASP A 229 -12.15 -13.77 15.88
C ASP A 229 -10.80 -14.48 15.83
N GLU A 230 -9.80 -13.87 15.22
CA GLU A 230 -8.40 -14.33 15.23
C GLU A 230 -7.65 -13.89 16.51
N ILE A 231 -8.24 -13.01 17.32
CA ILE A 231 -7.64 -12.55 18.58
C ILE A 231 -7.74 -13.67 19.61
N ASP A 232 -6.58 -14.22 20.03
CA ASP A 232 -6.54 -15.17 21.13
C ASP A 232 -6.84 -14.44 22.44
N PRO A 233 -7.92 -14.84 23.18
CA PRO A 233 -8.24 -14.22 24.47
C PRO A 233 -7.09 -14.25 25.50
N SER A 234 -6.18 -15.21 25.41
CA SER A 234 -5.02 -15.31 26.30
C SER A 234 -4.01 -14.16 26.12
N TRP A 235 -4.02 -13.48 24.95
CA TRP A 235 -3.19 -12.28 24.75
C TRP A 235 -3.57 -11.13 25.69
N LEU A 236 -4.81 -11.15 26.21
CA LEU A 236 -5.33 -10.12 27.10
C LEU A 236 -5.03 -10.40 28.60
N ASP A 237 -4.41 -11.53 28.93
CA ASP A 237 -4.11 -11.90 30.30
C ASP A 237 -3.08 -10.92 30.90
N GLY A 238 -3.52 -10.17 31.93
CA GLY A 238 -2.69 -9.19 32.62
C GLY A 238 -2.40 -7.90 31.81
N VAL A 239 -3.10 -7.70 30.73
CA VAL A 239 -3.00 -6.48 29.87
C VAL A 239 -3.87 -5.37 30.44
N GLY A 240 -3.29 -4.21 30.73
CA GLY A 240 -4.00 -3.02 31.18
C GLY A 240 -4.43 -2.11 30.04
N THR A 241 -3.55 -1.94 29.04
CA THR A 241 -3.78 -1.05 27.91
C THR A 241 -3.60 -1.79 26.58
N VAL A 242 -4.64 -1.74 25.74
CA VAL A 242 -4.61 -2.28 24.37
C VAL A 242 -4.60 -1.13 23.38
N GLY A 243 -3.55 -1.05 22.54
CA GLY A 243 -3.52 -0.19 21.38
C GLY A 243 -4.16 -0.89 20.18
N VAL A 244 -4.97 -0.17 19.41
CA VAL A 244 -5.58 -0.69 18.18
C VAL A 244 -5.25 0.24 17.04
N THR A 245 -4.72 -0.32 15.96
CA THR A 245 -4.47 0.39 14.71
C THR A 245 -4.81 -0.51 13.52
N SER A 246 -4.75 0.04 12.31
CA SER A 246 -5.05 -0.74 11.10
C SER A 246 -4.12 -0.35 9.95
N GLY A 247 -3.88 -1.29 9.04
CA GLY A 247 -3.24 -0.99 7.77
C GLY A 247 -4.08 -0.04 6.91
N ALA A 248 -3.43 0.65 5.98
CA ALA A 248 -4.06 1.64 5.08
C ALA A 248 -5.15 1.02 4.16
N SER A 249 -5.10 -0.27 3.91
CA SER A 249 -6.06 -1.00 3.06
C SER A 249 -7.26 -1.59 3.82
N VAL A 250 -7.36 -1.35 5.13
CA VAL A 250 -8.34 -2.03 6.00
C VAL A 250 -9.63 -1.23 6.07
N PRO A 251 -10.78 -1.86 5.75
CA PRO A 251 -12.08 -1.24 5.98
C PRO A 251 -12.38 -1.01 7.46
N GLU A 252 -13.01 0.13 7.79
CA GLU A 252 -13.35 0.54 9.15
C GLU A 252 -14.19 -0.48 9.91
N VAL A 253 -15.04 -1.24 9.21
CA VAL A 253 -15.88 -2.29 9.83
C VAL A 253 -15.03 -3.31 10.60
N LEU A 254 -13.85 -3.68 10.10
CA LEU A 254 -12.98 -4.64 10.77
C LEU A 254 -12.36 -4.06 12.04
N VAL A 255 -12.06 -2.77 12.05
CA VAL A 255 -11.58 -2.08 13.26
C VAL A 255 -12.69 -2.02 14.31
N ARG A 256 -13.92 -1.70 13.90
CA ARG A 256 -15.10 -1.69 14.78
C ARG A 256 -15.37 -3.06 15.40
N ASP A 257 -15.22 -4.14 14.63
CA ASP A 257 -15.38 -5.52 15.12
C ASP A 257 -14.33 -5.84 16.19
N VAL A 258 -13.08 -5.43 16.01
CA VAL A 258 -12.01 -5.58 17.01
C VAL A 258 -12.34 -4.76 18.27
N LEU A 259 -12.76 -3.51 18.13
CA LEU A 259 -13.16 -2.68 19.27
C LEU A 259 -14.35 -3.29 20.04
N ALA A 260 -15.35 -3.84 19.34
CA ALA A 260 -16.47 -4.53 19.95
C ALA A 260 -16.04 -5.81 20.69
N PHE A 261 -15.11 -6.58 20.11
CA PHE A 261 -14.51 -7.75 20.77
C PHE A 261 -13.80 -7.39 22.08
N LEU A 262 -13.05 -6.29 22.09
CA LEU A 262 -12.32 -5.78 23.24
C LEU A 262 -13.29 -5.22 24.30
N ALA A 263 -14.30 -4.45 23.91
CA ALA A 263 -15.31 -3.90 24.81
C ALA A 263 -16.06 -5.00 25.57
N ALA A 264 -16.40 -6.12 24.90
CA ALA A 264 -17.02 -7.28 25.54
C ALA A 264 -16.13 -7.95 26.59
N ARG A 265 -14.86 -7.57 26.71
CA ARG A 265 -13.85 -8.08 27.66
C ARG A 265 -13.37 -7.03 28.66
N GLY A 266 -14.04 -5.88 28.73
CA GLY A 266 -13.79 -4.84 29.72
C GLY A 266 -12.93 -3.66 29.23
N TYR A 267 -12.54 -3.63 27.94
CA TYR A 267 -11.82 -2.49 27.34
C TYR A 267 -12.83 -1.54 26.66
N GLU A 268 -13.62 -0.83 27.46
CA GLU A 268 -14.71 0.03 26.97
C GLU A 268 -14.28 1.50 26.76
N ASP A 269 -13.22 1.94 27.46
CA ASP A 269 -12.72 3.32 27.38
C ASP A 269 -11.80 3.48 26.16
N VAL A 270 -12.38 3.92 25.05
CA VAL A 270 -11.65 4.11 23.78
C VAL A 270 -11.23 5.56 23.63
N GLN A 271 -9.93 5.80 23.55
CA GLN A 271 -9.35 7.12 23.35
C GLN A 271 -8.69 7.20 21.96
N PRO A 272 -9.20 8.04 21.04
CA PRO A 272 -8.58 8.19 19.73
C PRO A 272 -7.25 8.94 19.81
N VAL A 273 -6.23 8.42 19.14
CA VAL A 273 -4.95 9.11 18.94
C VAL A 273 -4.91 9.66 17.52
N VAL A 274 -4.90 10.98 17.39
CA VAL A 274 -4.86 11.68 16.12
C VAL A 274 -3.47 12.27 15.93
N ALA A 275 -2.67 11.66 15.05
CA ALA A 275 -1.30 12.09 14.78
C ALA A 275 -1.23 13.17 13.68
N ALA A 276 -2.16 13.13 12.72
CA ALA A 276 -2.24 14.09 11.62
C ALA A 276 -3.65 14.16 11.04
N GLU A 277 -3.99 15.32 10.45
CA GLU A 277 -5.23 15.48 9.68
C GLU A 277 -4.99 15.11 8.21
N GLU A 278 -5.81 14.23 7.66
CA GLU A 278 -5.74 13.83 6.26
C GLU A 278 -6.77 14.59 5.44
N SER A 279 -6.31 15.29 4.39
CA SER A 279 -7.17 16.09 3.51
C SER A 279 -7.08 15.68 2.03
N VAL A 280 -6.35 14.60 1.73
CA VAL A 280 -6.08 14.17 0.35
C VAL A 280 -7.31 13.50 -0.26
N LEU A 281 -7.70 13.95 -1.46
CA LEU A 281 -8.80 13.40 -2.24
C LEU A 281 -8.26 12.83 -3.55
N PHE A 282 -8.57 11.57 -3.83
CA PHE A 282 -8.24 10.94 -5.09
C PHE A 282 -9.46 10.85 -6.02
N SER A 283 -9.22 11.04 -7.31
CA SER A 283 -10.24 10.79 -8.34
C SER A 283 -10.23 9.32 -8.74
N LEU A 284 -11.38 8.83 -9.21
CA LEU A 284 -11.41 7.53 -9.89
C LEU A 284 -10.48 7.53 -11.10
N PRO A 285 -9.98 6.36 -11.54
CA PRO A 285 -9.21 6.23 -12.77
C PRO A 285 -9.88 6.92 -13.96
N HIS A 286 -9.07 7.54 -14.82
CA HIS A 286 -9.57 8.36 -15.92
C HIS A 286 -10.53 7.61 -16.85
N GLU A 287 -10.22 6.34 -17.16
CA GLU A 287 -11.00 5.48 -18.04
C GLU A 287 -12.40 5.24 -17.44
N LEU A 288 -12.44 4.89 -16.16
CA LEU A 288 -13.70 4.64 -15.46
C LEU A 288 -14.53 5.92 -15.32
N ASN A 289 -13.90 7.05 -15.00
CA ASN A 289 -14.55 8.35 -14.87
C ASN A 289 -15.17 8.80 -16.19
N ARG A 290 -14.44 8.65 -17.30
CA ARG A 290 -14.94 8.95 -18.66
C ARG A 290 -16.18 8.13 -19.00
N ASP A 291 -16.14 6.84 -18.73
CA ASP A 291 -17.22 5.92 -19.07
C ASP A 291 -18.45 6.10 -18.16
N LEU A 292 -18.25 6.41 -16.87
CA LEU A 292 -19.32 6.80 -15.95
C LEU A 292 -20.02 8.08 -16.42
N LYS A 293 -19.25 9.10 -16.80
CA LYS A 293 -19.78 10.37 -17.33
C LYS A 293 -20.57 10.16 -18.61
N ALA A 294 -20.09 9.29 -19.50
CA ALA A 294 -20.81 8.96 -20.74
C ALA A 294 -22.17 8.28 -20.48
N LYS A 295 -22.26 7.44 -19.42
CA LYS A 295 -23.51 6.72 -19.08
C LYS A 295 -24.49 7.56 -18.27
N SER A 296 -24.03 8.39 -17.33
CA SER A 296 -24.86 9.10 -16.36
C SER A 296 -24.98 10.60 -16.62
N GLY A 297 -24.13 11.17 -17.47
CA GLY A 297 -24.02 12.63 -17.66
C GLY A 297 -23.42 13.39 -16.48
N ILE A 298 -23.05 12.69 -15.41
CA ILE A 298 -22.55 13.27 -14.15
C ILE A 298 -21.09 12.83 -13.95
N GLU A 299 -20.23 13.79 -13.60
CA GLU A 299 -18.85 13.50 -13.20
C GLU A 299 -18.85 12.80 -11.84
N ALA A 300 -18.08 11.71 -11.71
CA ALA A 300 -17.98 11.03 -10.44
C ALA A 300 -17.36 11.95 -9.37
N PRO A 301 -17.88 11.94 -8.13
CA PRO A 301 -17.33 12.76 -7.06
C PRO A 301 -15.87 12.34 -6.78
N LYS A 302 -15.05 13.31 -6.39
CA LYS A 302 -13.72 13.00 -5.83
C LYS A 302 -13.92 12.23 -4.54
N LEU A 303 -13.28 11.09 -4.44
CA LEU A 303 -13.36 10.24 -3.25
C LEU A 303 -12.34 10.77 -2.24
N ARG A 304 -12.81 11.12 -1.04
CA ARG A 304 -11.94 11.17 0.12
C ARG A 304 -11.41 9.76 0.35
N TYR A 305 -10.16 9.61 0.67
CA TYR A 305 -9.65 8.37 1.25
C TYR A 305 -10.12 8.34 2.71
N ASP A 306 -11.44 8.28 2.86
CA ASP A 306 -12.12 8.34 4.14
C ASP A 306 -12.76 6.99 4.36
N MET A 307 -12.36 6.32 5.38
CA MET A 307 -12.83 4.98 5.73
C MET A 307 -14.30 4.98 6.22
N GLU A 308 -14.95 6.13 6.30
CA GLU A 308 -16.34 6.28 6.76
C GLU A 308 -17.41 5.86 5.73
N SER A 309 -17.07 5.66 4.46
CA SER A 309 -18.07 5.46 3.39
C SER A 309 -18.48 4.02 3.11
N LEU A 310 -18.27 3.11 4.05
CA LEU A 310 -18.71 1.71 3.96
C LEU A 310 -19.82 1.41 4.98
N HIS A 311 -21.01 1.94 4.72
CA HIS A 311 -22.26 1.49 5.34
C HIS A 311 -22.89 0.35 4.54
#